data_95cad00ae64d76527856c0a4bf15845d
#
_entry.id   95cad00ae64d76527856c0a4bf15845d
#
_cell.length_a   1.000
_cell.length_b   1.000
_cell.length_c   1.000
_cell.angle_alpha   90.00
_cell.angle_beta   90.00
_cell.angle_gamma   90.00
#
_symmetry.space_group_name_H-M   'P 1'
#
loop_
_entity.id
_entity.type
_entity.pdbx_description
1 polymer ?
#
loop_
_entity_poly.entity_id
_entity_poly.type
_entity_poly.pdbx_seq_one_letter_code
_entity_poly.pdbx_strand_id
1 'polypeptide(L)' 'MKKGKKPNANEAQLRHAMKEGMDKTMVFAMTALADKMGFDRDKLIDFIAAVTEVADSITKGYVKYNDLHRVLVDEQGLEW' A
#
# COMPACT_ATOMS: atom_id res chain seq x y z
N MET A 1 -18.05 -12.26 0.48
CA MET A 1 -18.03 -12.07 1.11
C MET A 1 -18.19 -12.37 1.88
N LYS A 2 -17.98 -12.52 1.99
CA LYS A 2 -18.10 -12.69 2.83
C LYS A 2 -18.63 -12.38 3.56
N LYS A 3 -19.01 -12.25 3.53
CA LYS A 3 -19.51 -11.97 4.18
C LYS A 3 -19.80 -11.59 5.30
N GLY A 4 -20.54 -11.11 5.39
CA GLY A 4 -21.04 -10.70 6.70
C GLY A 4 -20.00 -10.39 7.73
N LYS A 5 -18.80 -10.54 7.39
CA LYS A 5 -17.67 -10.33 8.25
C LYS A 5 -17.32 -8.84 8.28
N LYS A 6 -17.19 -8.28 9.47
CA LYS A 6 -16.78 -6.89 9.59
C LYS A 6 -15.33 -6.73 9.18
N PRO A 7 -14.98 -5.63 8.49
CA PRO A 7 -13.59 -5.32 8.23
C PRO A 7 -12.84 -5.18 9.55
N ASN A 8 -11.62 -5.64 9.62
CA ASN A 8 -10.79 -5.39 10.78
C ASN A 8 -10.31 -3.93 10.76
N ALA A 9 -9.64 -3.51 11.83
CA ALA A 9 -9.20 -2.13 11.96
C ALA A 9 -8.31 -1.71 10.79
N ASN A 10 -7.42 -2.59 10.34
CA ASN A 10 -6.54 -2.29 9.21
C ASN A 10 -7.34 -2.06 7.94
N GLU A 11 -8.33 -2.91 7.70
CA GLU A 11 -9.15 -2.80 6.50
C GLU A 11 -9.91 -1.49 6.48
N ALA A 12 -10.44 -1.06 7.62
CA ALA A 12 -11.16 0.20 7.71
C ALA A 12 -10.21 1.38 7.45
N GLN A 13 -9.01 1.34 8.04
CA GLN A 13 -8.01 2.38 7.81
C GLN A 13 -7.60 2.45 6.35
N LEU A 14 -7.47 1.31 5.71
CA LEU A 14 -7.08 1.26 4.31
C LEU A 14 -8.12 1.90 3.42
N ARG A 15 -9.40 1.63 3.68
CA ARG A 15 -10.46 2.27 2.91
C ARG A 15 -10.43 3.77 3.06
N HIS A 16 -10.20 4.23 4.29
CA HIS A 16 -10.13 5.65 4.55
C HIS A 16 -8.97 6.28 3.80
N ALA A 17 -7.80 5.68 3.86
CA ALA A 17 -6.63 6.17 3.15
C ALA A 17 -6.86 6.23 1.64
N MET A 18 -7.53 5.21 1.10
CA MET A 18 -7.81 5.17 -0.32
C MET A 18 -8.75 6.30 -0.74
N LYS A 19 -9.69 6.66 0.11
CA LYS A 19 -10.59 7.78 -0.18
C LYS A 19 -9.89 9.12 -0.10
N GLU A 20 -8.81 9.19 0.66
CA GLU A 20 -8.13 10.45 0.97
C GLU A 20 -7.11 10.86 -0.07
N GLY A 21 -7.00 10.14 -1.18
CA GLY A 21 -6.15 10.61 -2.26
C GLY A 21 -5.15 9.62 -2.82
N MET A 22 -5.14 8.41 -2.32
CA MET A 22 -4.27 7.39 -2.87
C MET A 22 -5.01 6.47 -3.84
N ASP A 23 -6.26 6.80 -4.09
CA ASP A 23 -7.19 5.86 -4.69
C ASP A 23 -6.78 5.38 -6.07
N LYS A 24 -6.49 6.28 -7.00
CA LYS A 24 -6.22 5.86 -8.38
C LYS A 24 -4.93 5.07 -8.50
N THR A 25 -3.85 5.58 -7.94
CA THR A 25 -2.57 4.89 -7.99
C THR A 25 -2.65 3.56 -7.27
N MET A 26 -3.35 3.53 -6.14
CA MET A 26 -3.50 2.31 -5.38
C MET A 26 -4.33 1.28 -6.14
N VAL A 27 -5.38 1.72 -6.83
CA VAL A 27 -6.18 0.81 -7.65
C VAL A 27 -5.32 0.20 -8.75
N PHE A 28 -4.51 1.01 -9.43
CA PHE A 28 -3.61 0.51 -10.46
C PHE A 28 -2.63 -0.51 -9.89
N ALA A 29 -2.03 -0.18 -8.74
CA ALA A 29 -1.06 -1.06 -8.11
C ALA A 29 -1.70 -2.38 -7.70
N MET A 30 -2.86 -2.32 -7.08
CA MET A 30 -3.55 -3.52 -6.62
C MET A 30 -4.02 -4.37 -7.79
N THR A 31 -4.48 -3.74 -8.86
CA THR A 31 -4.89 -4.47 -10.05
C THR A 31 -3.71 -5.21 -10.66
N ALA A 32 -2.57 -4.53 -10.74
CA ALA A 32 -1.36 -5.17 -11.27
C ALA A 32 -0.94 -6.36 -10.41
N LEU A 33 -0.99 -6.20 -9.09
CA LEU A 33 -0.63 -7.28 -8.18
C LEU A 33 -1.57 -8.47 -8.33
N ALA A 34 -2.87 -8.21 -8.45
CA ALA A 34 -3.85 -9.27 -8.60
C ALA A 34 -3.73 -9.96 -9.95
N ASP A 35 -3.66 -9.18 -11.03
CA ASP A 35 -3.71 -9.72 -12.39
C ASP A 35 -2.38 -10.30 -12.85
N LYS A 36 -1.27 -9.66 -12.49
CA LYS A 36 0.03 -10.02 -13.01
C LYS A 36 0.86 -10.85 -12.05
N MET A 37 0.62 -10.70 -10.76
CA MET A 37 1.43 -11.36 -9.73
C MET A 37 0.66 -12.36 -8.90
N GLY A 38 -0.62 -12.56 -9.19
CA GLY A 38 -1.40 -13.59 -8.54
C GLY A 38 -1.75 -13.34 -7.09
N PHE A 39 -1.77 -12.07 -6.68
CA PHE A 39 -2.14 -11.74 -5.30
C PHE A 39 -3.62 -12.03 -5.09
N ASP A 40 -3.93 -12.70 -3.99
CA ASP A 40 -5.31 -12.89 -3.56
C ASP A 40 -5.71 -11.76 -2.61
N ARG A 41 -6.93 -11.84 -2.11
CA ARG A 41 -7.47 -10.82 -1.22
C ARG A 41 -6.58 -10.59 0.00
N ASP A 42 -6.12 -11.64 0.64
CA ASP A 42 -5.32 -11.52 1.85
C ASP A 42 -3.98 -10.85 1.58
N LYS A 43 -3.35 -11.19 0.46
CA LYS A 43 -2.09 -10.58 0.08
C LYS A 43 -2.27 -9.12 -0.30
N LEU A 44 -3.39 -8.77 -0.93
CA LEU A 44 -3.68 -7.38 -1.24
C LEU A 44 -3.89 -6.57 0.03
N ILE A 45 -4.56 -7.13 1.01
CA ILE A 45 -4.73 -6.46 2.31
C ILE A 45 -3.38 -6.24 2.98
N ASP A 46 -2.52 -7.28 2.97
CA ASP A 46 -1.18 -7.16 3.53
C ASP A 46 -0.36 -6.08 2.82
N PHE A 47 -0.49 -6.02 1.50
CA PHE A 47 0.22 -5.00 0.72
C PHE A 47 -0.22 -3.60 1.12
N ILE A 48 -1.53 -3.38 1.24
CA ILE A 48 -2.02 -2.05 1.61
C ILE A 48 -1.61 -1.70 3.03
N ALA A 49 -1.64 -2.68 3.94
CA ALA A 49 -1.19 -2.45 5.31
C ALA A 49 0.27 -2.01 5.33
N ALA A 50 1.10 -2.66 4.52
CA ALA A 50 2.51 -2.28 4.43
C ALA A 50 2.68 -0.86 3.88
N VAL A 51 1.92 -0.51 2.85
CA VAL A 51 1.96 0.85 2.30
C VAL A 51 1.54 1.87 3.35
N THR A 52 0.51 1.56 4.11
CA THR A 52 0.03 2.45 5.16
C THR A 52 1.09 2.65 6.23
N GLU A 53 1.79 1.59 6.62
CA GLU A 53 2.87 1.70 7.60
C GLU A 53 4.00 2.60 7.10
N VAL A 54 4.38 2.44 5.83
CA VAL A 54 5.42 3.29 5.25
C VAL A 54 4.98 4.74 5.24
N ALA A 55 3.75 5.00 4.81
CA ALA A 55 3.22 6.36 4.78
C ALA A 55 3.16 6.96 6.19
N ASP A 56 2.78 6.17 7.17
CA ASP A 56 2.71 6.62 8.56
C ASP A 56 4.10 6.97 9.09
N SER A 57 5.11 6.18 8.72
CA SER A 57 6.49 6.46 9.12
C SER A 57 6.96 7.81 8.60
N ILE A 58 6.56 8.16 7.38
CA ILE A 58 6.90 9.47 6.82
C ILE A 58 6.17 10.57 7.58
N THR A 59 4.89 10.38 7.84
CA THR A 59 4.08 11.36 8.55
C THR A 59 4.64 11.63 9.94
N LYS A 60 5.12 10.60 10.62
CA LYS A 60 5.67 10.72 11.96
C LYS A 60 7.12 11.20 11.98
N GLY A 61 7.72 11.36 10.81
CA GLY A 61 9.07 11.87 10.70
C GLY A 61 10.17 10.85 10.94
N TYR A 62 9.84 9.57 10.98
CA TYR A 62 10.86 8.53 11.18
C TYR A 62 11.67 8.30 9.91
N VAL A 63 11.04 8.50 8.75
CA VAL A 63 11.65 8.26 7.45
C VAL A 63 11.28 9.42 6.54
N LYS A 64 12.18 9.80 5.65
CA LYS A 64 11.90 10.85 4.67
C LYS A 64 11.59 10.22 3.32
N TYR A 65 10.66 10.82 2.60
CA TYR A 65 10.28 10.35 1.27
C TYR A 65 11.50 10.20 0.37
N ASN A 66 12.39 11.19 0.38
CA ASN A 66 13.56 11.16 -0.48
C ASN A 66 14.47 9.97 -0.18
N ASP A 67 14.56 9.57 1.08
CA ASP A 67 15.35 8.41 1.47
C ASP A 67 14.77 7.13 0.91
N LEU A 68 13.44 7.01 0.94
CA LEU A 68 12.77 5.83 0.36
C LEU A 68 13.00 5.77 -1.15
N HIS A 69 12.88 6.90 -1.82
CA HIS A 69 13.11 6.97 -3.25
C HIS A 69 14.54 6.56 -3.59
N ARG A 70 15.50 7.06 -2.82
CA ARG A 70 16.91 6.75 -3.03
C ARG A 70 17.19 5.26 -2.86
N VAL A 71 16.58 4.63 -1.86
CA VAL A 71 16.76 3.19 -1.66
C VAL A 71 16.27 2.41 -2.88
N LEU A 72 15.13 2.78 -3.42
CA LEU A 72 14.61 2.11 -4.60
C LEU A 72 15.52 2.28 -5.80
N VAL A 73 16.06 3.46 -5.98
CA VAL A 73 16.96 3.72 -7.11
C VAL A 73 18.31 3.06 -6.91
N ASP A 74 18.92 3.25 -5.72
CA ASP A 74 20.29 2.84 -5.47
C ASP A 74 20.39 1.35 -5.15
N GLU A 75 19.49 0.83 -4.33
CA GLU A 75 19.60 -0.55 -3.87
C GLU A 75 18.84 -1.52 -4.74
N GLN A 76 17.70 -1.12 -5.28
CA GLN A 76 16.91 -1.98 -6.13
C GLN A 76 17.19 -1.78 -7.62
N GLY A 77 17.97 -0.75 -7.95
CA GLY A 77 18.35 -0.51 -9.33
C GLY A 77 17.25 0.03 -10.21
N LEU A 78 16.22 0.63 -9.63
CA LEU A 78 15.13 1.19 -10.41
C LEU A 78 15.52 2.52 -11.00
N GLU A 79 15.11 2.73 -12.25
CA GLU A 79 15.26 4.03 -12.90
C GLU A 79 13.96 4.78 -12.70
N TRP A 80 14.03 5.85 -11.93
CA TRP A 80 12.79 6.51 -11.53
C TRP A 80 12.93 8.03 -11.48
#